data_57b9f2679f5805b3cc9dee68142a0b68
#
_entry.id   57b9f2679f5805b3cc9dee68142a0b68
#
_cell.length_a   1.000
_cell.length_b   1.000
_cell.length_c   1.000
_cell.angle_alpha   90.00
_cell.angle_beta   90.00
_cell.angle_gamma   90.00
#
_symmetry.space_group_name_H-M   'P 1'
#
loop_
_entity.id
_entity.type
_entity.pdbx_description
1 polymer ?
#
loop_
_entity_poly.entity_id
_entity_poly.type
_entity_poly.pdbx_seq_one_letter_code
_entity_poly.pdbx_strand_id
1 'polypeptide(L)'
;MHQPHDKLFKAGFSDPETTARFLRSQLPPALTAAIDWSSLRLEPGCFIDSHFRQSESDLLFHARAGEQAVAIYLLFEHQTTEDRYMALRLLRYMVRIWETHLKQETGAPLPVIVPVVLAQNARSWAIKPDFASLLEIPVDLDAALRPFIPDFAFRLIQLAEIPFEAIAGTPAGIMILRTLKAERSGDLMADPVWDESLLDRLPRLIFEMLLGYILRADIDKDDFDNKINLFQKAD
;
A
#
# COMPACT_ATOMS: atom_id res chain seq x y z
N MET A 1 -19.99 2.65 0.89
CA MET A 1 -19.92 1.35 1.60
C MET A 1 -18.46 1.13 1.95
N HIS A 2 -18.11 1.07 3.25
CA HIS A 2 -16.73 0.85 3.68
C HIS A 2 -16.32 -0.56 3.30
N GLN A 3 -15.29 -0.70 2.48
CA GLN A 3 -14.83 -2.02 2.05
C GLN A 3 -13.99 -2.65 3.18
N PRO A 4 -14.24 -3.92 3.54
CA PRO A 4 -13.53 -4.60 4.63
C PRO A 4 -12.00 -4.61 4.44
N HIS A 5 -11.56 -4.75 3.19
CA HIS A 5 -10.14 -4.75 2.79
C HIS A 5 -9.43 -3.45 3.18
N ASP A 6 -10.04 -2.30 2.84
CA ASP A 6 -9.49 -0.98 3.14
C ASP A 6 -9.33 -0.76 4.63
N LYS A 7 -10.33 -1.19 5.42
CA LYS A 7 -10.29 -1.08 6.88
C LYS A 7 -9.18 -1.92 7.49
N LEU A 8 -9.07 -3.18 7.03
CA LEU A 8 -8.04 -4.08 7.53
C LEU A 8 -6.64 -3.57 7.18
N PHE A 9 -6.43 -3.17 5.92
CA PHE A 9 -5.17 -2.57 5.50
C PHE A 9 -4.83 -1.33 6.31
N LYS A 10 -5.76 -0.37 6.40
CA LYS A 10 -5.55 0.88 7.13
C LYS A 10 -5.26 0.66 8.61
N ALA A 11 -5.95 -0.29 9.26
CA ALA A 11 -5.73 -0.58 10.67
C ALA A 11 -4.29 -1.02 10.97
N GLY A 12 -3.67 -1.81 10.08
CA GLY A 12 -2.29 -2.26 10.27
C GLY A 12 -1.26 -1.28 9.72
N PHE A 13 -1.50 -0.75 8.52
CA PHE A 13 -0.52 0.08 7.81
C PHE A 13 -0.56 1.57 8.19
N SER A 14 -1.52 2.00 9.02
CA SER A 14 -1.42 3.31 9.68
C SER A 14 -0.32 3.36 10.74
N ASP A 15 0.14 2.21 11.22
CA ASP A 15 1.31 2.13 12.10
C ASP A 15 2.60 2.35 11.31
N PRO A 16 3.41 3.39 11.67
CA PRO A 16 4.64 3.70 10.94
C PRO A 16 5.67 2.56 10.97
N GLU A 17 5.75 1.77 12.04
CA GLU A 17 6.69 0.66 12.12
C GLU A 17 6.32 -0.45 11.14
N THR A 18 5.04 -0.81 11.08
CA THR A 18 4.53 -1.81 10.14
C THR A 18 4.80 -1.38 8.70
N THR A 19 4.47 -0.13 8.36
CA THR A 19 4.70 0.43 7.03
C THR A 19 6.19 0.51 6.69
N ALA A 20 7.03 0.98 7.62
CA ALA A 20 8.47 1.08 7.41
C ALA A 20 9.11 -0.30 7.14
N ARG A 21 8.80 -1.32 7.93
CA ARG A 21 9.36 -2.68 7.75
C ARG A 21 8.96 -3.28 6.42
N PHE A 22 7.72 -3.10 5.99
CA PHE A 22 7.26 -3.56 4.69
C PHE A 22 7.94 -2.81 3.55
N LEU A 23 7.92 -1.47 3.56
CA LEU A 23 8.48 -0.66 2.48
C LEU A 23 9.99 -0.85 2.31
N ARG A 24 10.74 -1.09 3.39
CA ARG A 24 12.17 -1.41 3.31
C ARG A 24 12.46 -2.64 2.45
N SER A 25 11.56 -3.62 2.40
CA SER A 25 11.71 -4.81 1.57
C SER A 25 11.27 -4.60 0.13
N GLN A 26 10.53 -3.51 -0.16
CA GLN A 26 9.87 -3.28 -1.45
C GLN A 26 10.46 -2.12 -2.27
N LEU A 27 11.08 -1.15 -1.59
CA LEU A 27 11.67 0.01 -2.25
C LEU A 27 13.10 -0.29 -2.74
N PRO A 28 13.59 0.47 -3.74
CA PRO A 28 14.97 0.34 -4.20
C PRO A 28 15.97 0.53 -3.06
N PRO A 29 17.07 -0.26 -3.01
CA PRO A 29 18.04 -0.20 -1.90
C PRO A 29 18.63 1.18 -1.65
N ALA A 30 18.91 1.95 -2.70
CA ALA A 30 19.44 3.31 -2.58
C ALA A 30 18.45 4.24 -1.87
N LEU A 31 17.16 4.16 -2.20
CA LEU A 31 16.13 4.96 -1.55
C LEU A 31 15.91 4.48 -0.10
N THR A 32 15.89 3.18 0.12
CA THR A 32 15.75 2.58 1.46
C THR A 32 16.89 3.01 2.40
N ALA A 33 18.12 3.09 1.89
CA ALA A 33 19.28 3.53 2.66
C ALA A 33 19.27 5.04 2.95
N ALA A 34 18.67 5.85 2.07
CA ALA A 34 18.63 7.31 2.22
C ALA A 34 17.56 7.77 3.23
N ILE A 35 16.47 7.02 3.40
CA ILE A 35 15.36 7.40 4.27
C ILE A 35 15.70 7.11 5.74
N ASP A 36 15.54 8.11 6.60
CA ASP A 36 15.50 7.93 8.05
C ASP A 36 14.14 7.37 8.47
N TRP A 37 14.04 6.05 8.53
CA TRP A 37 12.83 5.34 8.88
C TRP A 37 12.34 5.60 10.32
N SER A 38 13.21 6.05 11.21
CA SER A 38 12.80 6.44 12.57
C SER A 38 12.01 7.75 12.60
N SER A 39 12.14 8.53 11.53
CA SER A 39 11.39 9.77 11.34
C SER A 39 10.04 9.57 10.64
N LEU A 40 9.71 8.35 10.19
CA LEU A 40 8.47 8.08 9.46
C LEU A 40 7.26 8.38 10.35
N ARG A 41 6.35 9.21 9.87
CA ARG A 41 5.12 9.59 10.56
C ARG A 41 3.96 9.60 9.60
N LEU A 42 2.84 9.04 10.04
CA LEU A 42 1.57 9.14 9.32
C LEU A 42 1.06 10.59 9.42
N GLU A 43 0.68 11.15 8.30
CA GLU A 43 -0.01 12.43 8.26
C GLU A 43 -1.45 12.27 8.76
N PRO A 44 -1.85 13.00 9.83
CA PRO A 44 -3.22 12.94 10.32
C PRO A 44 -4.17 13.63 9.36
N GLY A 45 -5.18 12.91 8.90
CA GLY A 45 -6.24 13.49 8.09
C GLY A 45 -6.22 13.07 6.63
N CYS A 46 -7.34 13.29 5.96
CA CYS A 46 -7.53 12.97 4.56
C CYS A 46 -7.26 14.23 3.73
N PHE A 47 -6.10 14.32 3.09
CA PHE A 47 -5.72 15.47 2.23
C PHE A 47 -6.47 15.52 0.91
N ILE A 48 -7.23 14.47 0.60
CA ILE A 48 -7.94 14.37 -0.66
C ILE A 48 -9.38 14.81 -0.44
N ASP A 49 -9.80 15.82 -1.21
CA ASP A 49 -11.16 16.33 -1.25
C ASP A 49 -12.17 15.18 -1.31
N SER A 50 -13.27 15.30 -0.57
CA SER A 50 -14.35 14.31 -0.51
C SER A 50 -14.90 13.90 -1.88
N HIS A 51 -14.77 14.76 -2.89
CA HIS A 51 -15.16 14.48 -4.28
C HIS A 51 -14.20 13.54 -5.03
N PHE A 52 -12.98 13.31 -4.50
CA PHE A 52 -11.95 12.45 -5.12
C PHE A 52 -11.59 11.24 -4.28
N ARG A 53 -12.29 10.99 -3.18
CA ARG A 53 -12.12 9.77 -2.38
C ARG A 53 -12.61 8.55 -3.17
N GLN A 54 -11.73 7.93 -3.92
CA GLN A 54 -12.02 6.63 -4.52
C GLN A 54 -11.60 5.46 -3.60
N SER A 55 -10.65 5.69 -2.70
CA SER A 55 -10.20 4.69 -1.73
C SER A 55 -10.08 5.30 -0.34
N GLU A 56 -10.56 4.59 0.68
CA GLU A 56 -10.39 4.97 2.11
C GLU A 56 -9.05 4.49 2.67
N SER A 57 -8.28 3.76 1.90
CA SER A 57 -7.04 3.11 2.30
C SER A 57 -5.77 3.88 1.94
N ASP A 58 -5.91 5.10 1.42
CA ASP A 58 -4.77 5.95 1.10
C ASP A 58 -4.09 6.44 2.37
N LEU A 59 -2.78 6.27 2.45
CA LEU A 59 -1.95 6.69 3.58
C LEU A 59 -0.83 7.60 3.09
N LEU A 60 -0.67 8.76 3.72
CA LEU A 60 0.42 9.68 3.47
C LEU A 60 1.36 9.68 4.68
N PHE A 61 2.63 9.42 4.43
CA PHE A 61 3.67 9.47 5.43
C PHE A 61 4.68 10.54 5.10
N HIS A 62 5.25 11.15 6.14
CA HIS A 62 6.41 12.01 6.06
C HIS A 62 7.60 11.35 6.71
N ALA A 63 8.76 11.45 6.05
CA ALA A 63 10.04 10.99 6.55
C ALA A 63 11.13 12.02 6.19
N ARG A 64 12.32 11.84 6.71
CA ARG A 64 13.53 12.61 6.33
C ARG A 64 14.45 11.73 5.49
N ALA A 65 15.12 12.37 4.52
CA ALA A 65 16.26 11.81 3.82
C ALA A 65 17.41 12.83 3.95
N GLY A 66 18.30 12.60 4.91
CA GLY A 66 19.24 13.63 5.38
C GLY A 66 18.47 14.81 6.00
N GLU A 67 18.71 16.02 5.48
CA GLU A 67 18.03 17.24 5.95
C GLU A 67 16.74 17.55 5.19
N GLN A 68 16.44 16.79 4.15
CA GLN A 68 15.29 17.03 3.28
C GLN A 68 14.05 16.26 3.74
N ALA A 69 12.89 16.88 3.56
CA ALA A 69 11.60 16.20 3.75
C ALA A 69 11.26 15.36 2.53
N VAL A 70 10.78 14.14 2.77
CA VAL A 70 10.25 13.23 1.74
C VAL A 70 8.88 12.79 2.16
N ALA A 71 7.92 12.89 1.26
CA ALA A 71 6.58 12.33 1.44
C ALA A 71 6.49 10.97 0.77
N ILE A 72 6.00 9.95 1.49
CA ILE A 72 5.69 8.64 0.94
C ILE A 72 4.18 8.52 0.87
N TYR A 73 3.64 8.51 -0.34
CA TYR A 73 2.22 8.30 -0.59
C TYR A 73 1.95 6.84 -0.91
N LEU A 74 1.36 6.12 0.04
CA LEU A 74 1.01 4.70 -0.11
C LEU A 74 -0.47 4.57 -0.46
N LEU A 75 -0.75 4.19 -1.70
CA LEU A 75 -2.07 3.85 -2.19
C LEU A 75 -2.26 2.34 -2.15
N PHE A 76 -3.25 1.87 -1.40
CA PHE A 76 -3.70 0.49 -1.46
C PHE A 76 -4.83 0.35 -2.48
N GLU A 77 -4.59 -0.44 -3.51
CA GLU A 77 -5.54 -0.66 -4.59
C GLU A 77 -6.03 -2.11 -4.59
N HIS A 78 -7.31 -2.31 -4.28
CA HIS A 78 -7.93 -3.63 -4.17
C HIS A 78 -8.81 -4.00 -5.39
N GLN A 79 -8.84 -3.16 -6.44
CA GLN A 79 -9.64 -3.43 -7.64
C GLN A 79 -9.16 -4.70 -8.35
N THR A 80 -10.11 -5.42 -8.94
CA THR A 80 -9.83 -6.66 -9.68
C THR A 80 -9.24 -6.40 -11.07
N THR A 81 -9.43 -5.19 -11.60
CA THR A 81 -8.93 -4.75 -12.91
C THR A 81 -7.84 -3.72 -12.74
N GLU A 82 -6.80 -3.82 -13.59
CA GLU A 82 -5.75 -2.82 -13.62
C GLU A 82 -6.29 -1.43 -14.01
N ASP A 83 -5.77 -0.40 -13.36
CA ASP A 83 -6.04 0.98 -13.75
C ASP A 83 -4.95 1.46 -14.71
N ARG A 84 -5.26 1.46 -16.00
CA ARG A 84 -4.36 1.95 -17.05
C ARG A 84 -3.87 3.38 -16.78
N TYR A 85 -4.70 4.20 -16.14
CA TYR A 85 -4.40 5.60 -15.85
C TYR A 85 -3.88 5.84 -14.43
N MET A 86 -3.32 4.81 -13.79
CA MET A 86 -2.79 4.91 -12.43
C MET A 86 -1.79 6.07 -12.27
N ALA A 87 -0.86 6.25 -13.21
CA ALA A 87 0.09 7.36 -13.13
C ALA A 87 -0.60 8.74 -13.19
N LEU A 88 -1.63 8.91 -14.01
CA LEU A 88 -2.41 10.15 -14.05
C LEU A 88 -3.15 10.39 -12.72
N ARG A 89 -3.71 9.34 -12.13
CA ARG A 89 -4.36 9.41 -10.82
C ARG A 89 -3.37 9.82 -9.72
N LEU A 90 -2.19 9.21 -9.70
CA LEU A 90 -1.13 9.56 -8.75
C LEU A 90 -0.65 11.01 -8.93
N LEU A 91 -0.48 11.48 -10.18
CA LEU A 91 -0.12 12.88 -10.43
C LEU A 91 -1.12 13.85 -9.81
N ARG A 92 -2.42 13.58 -9.95
CA ARG A 92 -3.47 14.40 -9.33
C ARG A 92 -3.35 14.42 -7.80
N TYR A 93 -3.04 13.29 -7.17
CA TYR A 93 -2.82 13.22 -5.72
C TYR A 93 -1.55 13.96 -5.30
N MET A 94 -0.44 13.81 -6.03
CA MET A 94 0.80 14.53 -5.77
C MET A 94 0.58 16.06 -5.82
N VAL A 95 -0.13 16.56 -6.82
CA VAL A 95 -0.49 17.98 -6.93
C VAL A 95 -1.29 18.44 -5.70
N ARG A 96 -2.26 17.65 -5.23
CA ARG A 96 -3.05 17.97 -4.04
C ARG A 96 -2.22 18.01 -2.76
N ILE A 97 -1.28 17.08 -2.60
CA ILE A 97 -0.34 17.07 -1.48
C ILE A 97 0.49 18.36 -1.49
N TRP A 98 1.04 18.74 -2.64
CA TRP A 98 1.80 19.99 -2.78
C TRP A 98 0.96 21.25 -2.54
N GLU A 99 -0.27 21.31 -3.07
CA GLU A 99 -1.19 22.42 -2.81
C GLU A 99 -1.48 22.57 -1.31
N THR A 100 -1.63 21.46 -0.59
CA THR A 100 -1.85 21.47 0.85
C THR A 100 -0.61 21.91 1.60
N HIS A 101 0.57 21.41 1.22
CA HIS A 101 1.84 21.84 1.78
C HIS A 101 2.05 23.35 1.63
N LEU A 102 1.80 23.92 0.45
CA LEU A 102 1.92 25.36 0.20
C LEU A 102 0.94 26.24 0.99
N LYS A 103 -0.24 25.69 1.35
CA LYS A 103 -1.18 26.40 2.25
C LYS A 103 -0.68 26.45 3.68
N GLN A 104 0.05 25.43 4.11
CA GLN A 104 0.61 25.32 5.46
C GLN A 104 1.93 26.10 5.58
N GLU A 105 2.77 26.00 4.57
CA GLU A 105 4.14 26.55 4.52
C GLU A 105 4.34 27.39 3.24
N THR A 106 3.78 28.60 3.25
CA THR A 106 3.83 29.50 2.09
C THR A 106 5.29 29.79 1.68
N GLY A 107 5.63 29.48 0.43
CA GLY A 107 6.97 29.72 -0.15
C GLY A 107 8.01 28.65 0.20
N ALA A 108 7.66 27.59 0.91
CA ALA A 108 8.56 26.46 1.16
C ALA A 108 8.81 25.66 -0.13
N PRO A 109 9.97 25.02 -0.27
CA PRO A 109 10.20 24.06 -1.33
C PRO A 109 9.21 22.90 -1.27
N LEU A 110 8.75 22.41 -2.42
CA LEU A 110 7.87 21.27 -2.46
C LEU A 110 8.61 19.99 -2.03
N PRO A 111 8.03 19.16 -1.15
CA PRO A 111 8.65 17.89 -0.78
C PRO A 111 8.65 16.93 -1.97
N VAL A 112 9.71 16.10 -2.04
CA VAL A 112 9.71 14.97 -2.97
C VAL A 112 8.64 13.97 -2.52
N ILE A 113 7.81 13.52 -3.45
CA ILE A 113 6.80 12.50 -3.18
C ILE A 113 7.22 11.19 -3.83
N VAL A 114 7.23 10.12 -3.05
CA VAL A 114 7.46 8.75 -3.52
C VAL A 114 6.11 8.05 -3.60
N PRO A 115 5.52 7.94 -4.80
CA PRO A 115 4.23 7.27 -4.94
C PRO A 115 4.45 5.75 -4.93
N VAL A 116 3.70 5.07 -4.08
CA VAL A 116 3.72 3.60 -3.95
C VAL A 116 2.31 3.07 -4.12
N VAL A 117 2.13 2.10 -4.98
CA VAL A 117 0.87 1.40 -5.19
C VAL A 117 1.05 -0.04 -4.75
N LEU A 118 0.25 -0.49 -3.81
CA LEU A 118 0.13 -1.90 -3.44
C LEU A 118 -1.13 -2.47 -4.09
N ALA A 119 -0.95 -3.29 -5.12
CA ALA A 119 -2.05 -3.91 -5.85
C ALA A 119 -2.43 -5.26 -5.24
N GLN A 120 -3.71 -5.40 -4.85
CA GLN A 120 -4.31 -6.63 -4.33
C GLN A 120 -5.11 -7.33 -5.43
N ASN A 121 -4.47 -7.79 -6.47
CA ASN A 121 -5.12 -8.49 -7.57
C ASN A 121 -4.77 -9.99 -7.57
N ALA A 122 -5.66 -10.83 -8.11
CA ALA A 122 -5.37 -12.24 -8.34
C ALA A 122 -4.31 -12.43 -9.45
N ARG A 123 -4.21 -11.48 -10.39
CA ARG A 123 -3.24 -11.48 -11.48
C ARG A 123 -2.46 -10.17 -11.46
N SER A 124 -1.19 -10.24 -11.84
CA SER A 124 -0.33 -9.07 -11.93
C SER A 124 -0.81 -8.07 -12.98
N TRP A 125 -0.66 -6.79 -12.69
CA TRP A 125 -0.91 -5.71 -13.63
C TRP A 125 0.20 -5.64 -14.68
N ALA A 126 -0.18 -5.41 -15.92
CA ALA A 126 0.76 -5.27 -17.04
C ALA A 126 1.12 -3.80 -17.36
N ILE A 127 0.62 -2.84 -16.57
CA ILE A 127 0.91 -1.41 -16.77
C ILE A 127 2.38 -1.09 -16.50
N LYS A 128 2.90 -0.11 -17.24
CA LYS A 128 4.20 0.47 -16.95
C LYS A 128 4.07 1.48 -15.80
N PRO A 129 4.96 1.44 -14.79
CA PRO A 129 4.86 2.30 -13.63
C PRO A 129 5.48 3.69 -13.84
N ASP A 130 5.21 4.32 -14.97
CA ASP A 130 5.68 5.67 -15.32
C ASP A 130 4.60 6.47 -16.03
N PHE A 131 4.69 7.80 -15.95
CA PHE A 131 3.70 8.70 -16.56
C PHE A 131 3.84 8.76 -18.08
N ALA A 132 5.06 8.75 -18.61
CA ALA A 132 5.31 8.92 -20.03
C ALA A 132 4.70 7.79 -20.88
N SER A 133 4.56 6.59 -20.28
CA SER A 133 3.92 5.45 -20.96
C SER A 133 2.43 5.63 -21.27
N LEU A 134 1.79 6.65 -20.71
CA LEU A 134 0.39 7.01 -21.01
C LEU A 134 0.25 7.82 -22.30
N LEU A 135 1.36 8.37 -22.82
CA LEU A 135 1.36 9.30 -23.93
C LEU A 135 1.80 8.61 -25.22
N GLU A 136 1.13 8.95 -26.30
CA GLU A 136 1.54 8.57 -27.65
C GLU A 136 2.49 9.63 -28.20
N ILE A 137 3.80 9.40 -28.05
CA ILE A 137 4.83 10.35 -28.47
C ILE A 137 5.38 9.86 -29.82
N PRO A 138 5.33 10.68 -30.89
CA PRO A 138 5.97 10.33 -32.14
C PRO A 138 7.48 10.14 -31.95
N VAL A 139 8.02 9.05 -32.51
CA VAL A 139 9.41 8.62 -32.29
C VAL A 139 10.42 9.69 -32.68
N ASP A 140 10.17 10.39 -33.80
CA ASP A 140 10.99 11.45 -34.32
C ASP A 140 10.93 12.76 -33.53
N LEU A 141 9.91 12.91 -32.64
CA LEU A 141 9.74 14.08 -31.80
C LEU A 141 9.99 13.81 -30.33
N ASP A 142 10.31 12.56 -29.92
CA ASP A 142 10.45 12.17 -28.52
C ASP A 142 11.42 13.10 -27.77
N ALA A 143 12.62 13.28 -28.27
CA ALA A 143 13.63 14.14 -27.62
C ALA A 143 13.18 15.60 -27.48
N ALA A 144 12.43 16.13 -28.46
CA ALA A 144 11.95 17.51 -28.45
C ALA A 144 10.76 17.70 -27.50
N LEU A 145 9.93 16.67 -27.30
CA LEU A 145 8.72 16.74 -26.46
C LEU A 145 8.98 16.37 -25.00
N ARG A 146 10.02 15.59 -24.72
CA ARG A 146 10.37 15.16 -23.35
C ARG A 146 10.39 16.27 -22.30
N PRO A 147 10.97 17.46 -22.56
CA PRO A 147 11.01 18.55 -21.57
C PRO A 147 9.64 19.09 -21.17
N PHE A 148 8.58 18.78 -21.93
CA PHE A 148 7.21 19.26 -21.69
C PHE A 148 6.31 18.21 -21.06
N ILE A 149 6.83 17.01 -20.80
CA ILE A 149 6.09 15.86 -20.24
C ILE A 149 6.43 15.72 -18.75
N PRO A 150 5.43 15.54 -17.88
CA PRO A 150 5.71 15.14 -16.50
C PRO A 150 6.56 13.87 -16.46
N ASP A 151 7.70 13.94 -15.79
CA ASP A 151 8.63 12.82 -15.67
C ASP A 151 8.63 12.31 -14.22
N PHE A 152 7.89 11.24 -13.98
CA PHE A 152 7.92 10.51 -12.71
C PHE A 152 7.53 9.05 -12.92
N ALA A 153 7.99 8.22 -12.00
CA ALA A 153 7.57 6.83 -11.87
C ALA A 153 6.98 6.58 -10.48
N PHE A 154 6.26 5.48 -10.35
CA PHE A 154 5.76 5.02 -9.06
C PHE A 154 6.21 3.58 -8.78
N ARG A 155 6.31 3.23 -7.51
CA ARG A 155 6.57 1.84 -7.12
C ARG A 155 5.27 1.05 -7.16
N LEU A 156 5.13 0.14 -8.09
CA LEU A 156 4.06 -0.85 -8.12
C LEU A 156 4.51 -2.10 -7.38
N ILE A 157 3.82 -2.42 -6.29
CA ILE A 157 4.00 -3.64 -5.51
C ILE A 157 2.81 -4.54 -5.80
N GLN A 158 3.07 -5.67 -6.42
CA GLN A 158 2.04 -6.63 -6.81
C GLN A 158 1.98 -7.75 -5.78
N LEU A 159 0.98 -7.73 -4.92
CA LEU A 159 0.87 -8.70 -3.83
C LEU A 159 0.75 -10.14 -4.35
N ALA A 160 0.18 -10.32 -5.54
CA ALA A 160 0.11 -11.62 -6.21
C ALA A 160 1.49 -12.23 -6.48
N GLU A 161 2.51 -11.40 -6.75
CA GLU A 161 3.87 -11.85 -7.11
C GLU A 161 4.75 -12.18 -5.90
N ILE A 162 4.38 -11.73 -4.71
CA ILE A 162 5.16 -11.97 -3.50
C ILE A 162 4.74 -13.32 -2.90
N PRO A 163 5.62 -14.35 -2.83
CA PRO A 163 5.32 -15.59 -2.13
C PRO A 163 4.90 -15.32 -0.67
N PHE A 164 4.03 -16.16 -0.09
CA PHE A 164 3.53 -15.95 1.27
C PHE A 164 4.66 -15.84 2.31
N GLU A 165 5.67 -16.67 2.18
CA GLU A 165 6.87 -16.73 3.03
C GLU A 165 7.83 -15.55 2.83
N ALA A 166 7.76 -14.90 1.68
CA ALA A 166 8.58 -13.73 1.36
C ALA A 166 7.92 -12.40 1.78
N ILE A 167 6.67 -12.43 2.25
CA ILE A 167 6.00 -11.25 2.81
C ILE A 167 6.68 -10.88 4.12
N ALA A 168 7.42 -9.78 4.12
CA ALA A 168 8.19 -9.30 5.26
C ALA A 168 7.51 -8.13 5.95
N GLY A 169 7.76 -7.96 7.26
CA GLY A 169 7.18 -6.86 8.03
C GLY A 169 7.08 -7.14 9.52
N THR A 170 6.17 -6.45 10.19
CA THR A 170 5.71 -6.82 11.54
C THR A 170 4.76 -8.01 11.47
N PRO A 171 4.53 -8.74 12.56
CA PRO A 171 3.52 -9.80 12.61
C PRO A 171 2.16 -9.33 12.07
N ALA A 172 1.71 -8.15 12.47
CA ALA A 172 0.46 -7.55 12.00
C ALA A 172 0.48 -7.30 10.48
N GLY A 173 1.52 -6.67 9.95
CA GLY A 173 1.66 -6.40 8.52
C GLY A 173 1.70 -7.67 7.68
N ILE A 174 2.46 -8.68 8.12
CA ILE A 174 2.56 -9.98 7.44
C ILE A 174 1.19 -10.66 7.38
N MET A 175 0.49 -10.78 8.52
CA MET A 175 -0.80 -11.44 8.59
C MET A 175 -1.87 -10.73 7.75
N ILE A 176 -1.91 -9.40 7.79
CA ILE A 176 -2.83 -8.60 6.95
C ILE A 176 -2.58 -8.86 5.47
N LEU A 177 -1.32 -8.77 5.01
CA LEU A 177 -1.00 -8.95 3.59
C LEU A 177 -1.24 -10.40 3.12
N ARG A 178 -0.93 -11.40 3.94
CA ARG A 178 -1.24 -12.80 3.66
C ARG A 178 -2.75 -13.01 3.51
N THR A 179 -3.55 -12.46 4.43
CA THR A 179 -5.01 -12.54 4.38
C THR A 179 -5.57 -11.87 3.13
N LEU A 180 -5.12 -10.65 2.82
CA LEU A 180 -5.55 -9.91 1.63
C LEU A 180 -5.16 -10.62 0.33
N LYS A 181 -3.98 -11.25 0.29
CA LYS A 181 -3.53 -12.06 -0.85
C LYS A 181 -4.38 -13.33 -1.02
N ALA A 182 -4.57 -14.06 0.08
CA ALA A 182 -5.30 -15.32 0.08
C ALA A 182 -6.76 -15.16 -0.30
N GLU A 183 -7.40 -14.07 0.12
CA GLU A 183 -8.77 -13.76 -0.28
C GLU A 183 -8.93 -13.68 -1.80
N ARG A 184 -7.93 -13.15 -2.50
CA ARG A 184 -7.95 -13.06 -3.97
C ARG A 184 -7.64 -14.37 -4.69
N SER A 185 -6.90 -15.27 -4.07
CA SER A 185 -6.60 -16.59 -4.62
C SER A 185 -7.67 -17.65 -4.26
N GLY A 186 -8.58 -17.33 -3.35
CA GLY A 186 -9.58 -18.28 -2.83
C GLY A 186 -9.00 -19.24 -1.77
N ASP A 187 -7.76 -19.00 -1.31
CA ASP A 187 -7.04 -19.90 -0.40
C ASP A 187 -6.97 -19.34 1.03
N LEU A 188 -8.02 -18.65 1.46
CA LEU A 188 -7.99 -17.91 2.74
C LEU A 188 -7.69 -18.81 3.95
N MET A 189 -8.04 -20.10 3.89
CA MET A 189 -7.78 -21.06 4.98
C MET A 189 -6.51 -21.90 4.73
N ALA A 190 -5.75 -21.63 3.68
CA ALA A 190 -4.52 -22.36 3.39
C ALA A 190 -3.45 -22.18 4.46
N ASP A 191 -2.64 -23.23 4.72
CA ASP A 191 -1.59 -23.22 5.74
C ASP A 191 -0.58 -22.07 5.62
N PRO A 192 -0.13 -21.65 4.41
CA PRO A 192 0.82 -20.55 4.30
C PRO A 192 0.30 -19.19 4.78
N VAL A 193 -1.04 -19.04 4.92
CA VAL A 193 -1.65 -17.78 5.37
C VAL A 193 -1.48 -17.59 6.87
N TRP A 194 -1.74 -18.66 7.64
CA TRP A 194 -1.85 -18.62 9.09
C TRP A 194 -0.62 -19.23 9.75
N ASP A 195 0.01 -18.45 10.61
CA ASP A 195 1.21 -18.81 11.34
C ASP A 195 0.95 -18.53 12.84
N GLU A 196 0.92 -19.61 13.66
CA GLU A 196 0.64 -19.52 15.09
C GLU A 196 1.60 -18.56 15.79
N SER A 197 2.90 -18.61 15.42
CA SER A 197 3.91 -17.73 16.01
C SER A 197 3.72 -16.24 15.70
N LEU A 198 3.05 -15.93 14.60
CA LEU A 198 2.67 -14.56 14.24
C LEU A 198 1.37 -14.16 14.92
N LEU A 199 0.39 -15.07 15.01
CA LEU A 199 -0.89 -14.81 15.67
C LEU A 199 -0.71 -14.44 17.15
N ASP A 200 0.13 -15.16 17.89
CA ASP A 200 0.45 -14.90 19.30
C ASP A 200 1.08 -13.51 19.54
N ARG A 201 1.57 -12.87 18.51
CA ARG A 201 2.25 -11.56 18.57
C ARG A 201 1.42 -10.42 17.98
N LEU A 202 0.17 -10.69 17.61
CA LEU A 202 -0.70 -9.67 17.05
C LEU A 202 -1.23 -8.74 18.16
N PRO A 203 -1.32 -7.43 17.86
CA PRO A 203 -2.15 -6.56 18.67
C PRO A 203 -3.60 -7.05 18.65
N ARG A 204 -4.26 -7.05 19.81
CA ARG A 204 -5.63 -7.56 19.97
C ARG A 204 -6.62 -7.00 18.92
N LEU A 205 -6.55 -5.70 18.66
CA LEU A 205 -7.39 -5.07 17.64
C LEU A 205 -7.21 -5.71 16.25
N ILE A 206 -5.97 -5.97 15.85
CA ILE A 206 -5.66 -6.58 14.53
C ILE A 206 -6.17 -8.02 14.49
N PHE A 207 -5.97 -8.76 15.58
CA PHE A 207 -6.49 -10.12 15.71
C PHE A 207 -8.02 -10.18 15.55
N GLU A 208 -8.75 -9.33 16.29
CA GLU A 208 -10.22 -9.23 16.20
C GLU A 208 -10.69 -8.82 14.79
N MET A 209 -9.95 -7.93 14.12
CA MET A 209 -10.27 -7.50 12.75
C MET A 209 -10.03 -8.62 11.75
N LEU A 210 -8.95 -9.38 11.86
CA LEU A 210 -8.67 -10.54 11.00
C LEU A 210 -9.74 -11.62 11.18
N LEU A 211 -10.07 -11.95 12.42
CA LEU A 211 -11.14 -12.90 12.73
C LEU A 211 -12.49 -12.44 12.14
N GLY A 212 -12.86 -11.18 12.35
CA GLY A 212 -14.07 -10.60 11.77
C GLY A 212 -14.07 -10.53 10.25
N TYR A 213 -12.88 -10.44 9.63
CA TYR A 213 -12.71 -10.47 8.18
C TYR A 213 -12.97 -11.87 7.63
N ILE A 214 -12.39 -12.90 8.27
CA ILE A 214 -12.56 -14.31 7.90
C ILE A 214 -14.03 -14.73 8.03
N LEU A 215 -14.66 -14.37 9.15
CA LEU A 215 -16.08 -14.71 9.41
C LEU A 215 -17.08 -14.11 8.42
N ARG A 216 -16.66 -13.10 7.66
CA ARG A 216 -17.48 -12.47 6.61
C ARG A 216 -17.18 -13.03 5.20
N ALA A 217 -16.06 -13.72 5.05
CA ALA A 217 -15.75 -14.41 3.82
C ALA A 217 -16.68 -15.63 3.70
N ASP A 218 -17.05 -15.97 2.46
CA ASP A 218 -17.82 -17.19 2.17
C ASP A 218 -16.88 -18.40 2.23
N ILE A 219 -16.58 -18.85 3.46
CA ILE A 219 -15.61 -19.90 3.74
C ILE A 219 -16.38 -21.19 4.06
N ASP A 220 -15.86 -22.29 3.55
CA ASP A 220 -16.36 -23.62 3.91
C ASP A 220 -16.27 -23.82 5.43
N LYS A 221 -17.35 -24.29 6.05
CA LYS A 221 -17.46 -24.42 7.48
C LYS A 221 -16.45 -25.43 8.05
N ASP A 222 -16.19 -26.52 7.32
CA ASP A 222 -15.27 -27.56 7.77
C ASP A 222 -13.81 -27.03 7.75
N ASP A 223 -13.45 -26.22 6.76
CA ASP A 223 -12.14 -25.55 6.69
C ASP A 223 -11.96 -24.55 7.85
N PHE A 224 -13.02 -23.80 8.17
CA PHE A 224 -12.99 -22.88 9.30
C PHE A 224 -12.84 -23.62 10.64
N ASP A 225 -13.63 -24.67 10.89
CA ASP A 225 -13.62 -25.45 12.11
C ASP A 225 -12.24 -26.12 12.33
N ASN A 226 -11.56 -26.55 11.27
CA ASN A 226 -10.20 -27.09 11.33
C ASN A 226 -9.15 -26.04 11.76
N LYS A 227 -9.36 -24.78 11.44
CA LYS A 227 -8.41 -23.69 11.77
C LYS A 227 -8.80 -22.92 13.05
N ILE A 228 -10.00 -23.08 13.57
CA ILE A 228 -10.49 -22.33 14.76
C ILE A 228 -9.60 -22.52 15.98
N ASN A 229 -8.97 -23.69 16.11
CA ASN A 229 -8.06 -23.98 17.21
C ASN A 229 -6.81 -23.08 17.21
N LEU A 230 -6.37 -22.56 16.04
CA LEU A 230 -5.26 -21.60 15.96
C LEU A 230 -5.66 -20.26 16.58
N PHE A 231 -6.91 -19.85 16.34
CA PHE A 231 -7.43 -18.60 16.90
C PHE A 231 -7.76 -18.70 18.38
N GLN A 232 -8.17 -19.90 18.86
CA GLN A 232 -8.47 -20.12 20.28
C GLN A 232 -7.22 -20.20 21.16
N LYS A 233 -6.07 -20.57 20.61
CA LYS A 233 -4.80 -20.61 21.33
C LYS A 233 -4.14 -19.24 21.47
N ALA A 234 -4.45 -18.31 20.57
CA ALA A 234 -3.85 -16.97 20.53
C ALA A 234 -4.63 -15.92 21.37
N ASP A 235 -5.77 -16.29 22.01
CA ASP A 235 -6.57 -15.45 22.90
C ASP A 235 -6.18 -15.74 24.36
#